data_8880be3487736c1bd019a8ca09834708
#
_entry.id   8880be3487736c1bd019a8ca09834708
#
_cell.length_a   1.000
_cell.length_b   1.000
_cell.length_c   1.000
_cell.angle_alpha   90.00
_cell.angle_beta   90.00
_cell.angle_gamma   90.00
#
_symmetry.space_group_name_H-M   'P 1'
#
loop_
_entity.id
_entity.type
_entity.pdbx_description
1 polymer ?
#
loop_
_entity_poly.entity_id
_entity_poly.type
_entity_poly.pdbx_seq_one_letter_code
_entity_poly.pdbx_strand_id
1 'polypeptide(L)'
;MGLGFPRGQAGAEKVDTLQISGAIVAPSDGPSPVEFADAGRAPHGLGVLRDQYVRKVRKTPTIRMMPGSMRVEGRLLQFAVSDNVNAHGPDGPGTPPIWAVNIHGYFAGGGMYWRESARLAEQLGWRVINPSLPGFGGSDALDRQGVSMEILANQILALLRQVDAGPVVLLGHSMGGAVAVQFAHDHPRHSLGVIYRDGVSTPAWKIRHGVVSTVLSPFAPNVAPMVDLVTAVIGDLPDLFIGRMFSTVRSVLPDMRRNVRMIGQTLPIGSLLMSIDQRSEVRALVAQQMPILNEWGCFDRITPDRAAVEFADVSRAPAQWVPGGHSWMLARPQGQSDILTHLAAGKEFMANVENRWRQFTSRDHVMHAVN
;
A
#
# COMPACT_ATOMS: atom_id res chain seq x y z
N MET A 1 27.41 0.83 -53.33
CA MET A 1 25.97 0.58 -53.18
C MET A 1 25.63 0.70 -51.70
N GLY A 2 25.12 1.87 -51.30
CA GLY A 2 24.74 2.17 -49.93
C GLY A 2 23.26 1.92 -49.75
N LEU A 3 22.88 1.16 -48.73
CA LEU A 3 21.50 1.03 -48.30
C LEU A 3 21.34 1.86 -47.04
N GLY A 4 20.65 3.00 -47.19
CA GLY A 4 20.25 3.88 -46.10
C GLY A 4 19.03 3.32 -45.38
N PHE A 5 19.09 3.27 -44.06
CA PHE A 5 17.92 3.01 -43.18
C PHE A 5 17.23 4.35 -42.84
N PRO A 6 15.92 4.44 -42.91
CA PRO A 6 15.21 5.63 -42.48
C PRO A 6 15.19 5.75 -40.95
N ARG A 7 15.59 6.91 -40.46
CA ARG A 7 15.40 7.32 -39.04
C ARG A 7 13.92 7.56 -38.78
N GLY A 8 13.29 6.72 -37.97
CA GLY A 8 11.98 6.96 -37.41
C GLY A 8 12.04 8.12 -36.43
N GLN A 9 11.27 9.15 -36.68
CA GLN A 9 11.01 10.23 -35.72
C GLN A 9 10.13 9.68 -34.59
N ALA A 10 10.68 9.67 -33.37
CA ALA A 10 9.90 9.50 -32.17
C ALA A 10 9.02 10.74 -31.97
N GLY A 11 7.73 10.61 -32.22
CA GLY A 11 6.75 11.63 -31.86
C GLY A 11 6.66 11.74 -30.34
N ALA A 12 7.04 12.90 -29.82
CA ALA A 12 6.75 13.26 -28.45
C ALA A 12 5.23 13.42 -28.30
N GLU A 13 4.61 12.49 -27.61
CA GLU A 13 3.20 12.59 -27.23
C GLU A 13 3.07 13.75 -26.21
N LYS A 14 2.41 14.82 -26.64
CA LYS A 14 2.06 15.95 -25.78
C LYS A 14 1.16 15.44 -24.66
N VAL A 15 1.64 15.57 -23.44
CA VAL A 15 0.81 15.40 -22.24
C VAL A 15 -0.19 16.54 -22.21
N ASP A 16 -1.44 16.29 -22.60
CA ASP A 16 -2.53 17.22 -22.43
C ASP A 16 -2.78 17.44 -20.94
N THR A 17 -2.48 18.66 -20.51
CA THR A 17 -2.79 19.14 -19.16
C THR A 17 -4.32 19.19 -19.03
N LEU A 18 -4.88 18.30 -18.22
CA LEU A 18 -6.32 18.28 -17.91
C LEU A 18 -6.69 19.56 -17.15
N GLN A 19 -7.28 20.52 -17.83
CA GLN A 19 -7.99 21.63 -17.18
C GLN A 19 -9.36 21.11 -16.68
N ILE A 20 -9.47 20.90 -15.37
CA ILE A 20 -10.75 20.64 -14.71
C ILE A 20 -11.33 22.00 -14.32
N SER A 21 -12.26 22.52 -15.12
CA SER A 21 -13.09 23.64 -14.73
C SER A 21 -14.28 23.13 -13.90
N GLY A 22 -14.09 23.01 -12.61
CA GLY A 22 -15.13 22.84 -11.60
C GLY A 22 -14.77 23.72 -10.44
N ALA A 23 -15.71 24.50 -9.93
CA ALA A 23 -15.48 25.47 -8.85
C ALA A 23 -14.73 24.82 -7.69
N ILE A 24 -13.47 25.18 -7.55
CA ILE A 24 -12.62 24.82 -6.42
C ILE A 24 -13.17 25.65 -5.27
N VAL A 25 -13.84 24.99 -4.32
CA VAL A 25 -13.95 25.55 -2.96
C VAL A 25 -12.52 25.50 -2.43
N ALA A 26 -11.89 26.65 -2.36
CA ALA A 26 -10.59 26.79 -1.73
C ALA A 26 -10.70 26.19 -0.32
N PRO A 27 -9.79 25.30 0.11
CA PRO A 27 -9.76 24.89 1.50
C PRO A 27 -9.52 26.15 2.31
N SER A 28 -10.48 26.44 3.21
CA SER A 28 -10.30 27.45 4.23
C SER A 28 -9.02 27.10 4.99
N ASP A 29 -8.13 28.06 5.05
CA ASP A 29 -6.91 28.13 5.86
C ASP A 29 -6.44 26.78 6.43
N GLY A 30 -5.48 26.14 5.75
CA GLY A 30 -4.83 24.94 6.27
C GLY A 30 -4.23 25.23 7.65
N PRO A 31 -4.16 24.25 8.55
CA PRO A 31 -3.65 24.42 9.89
C PRO A 31 -2.28 25.11 9.85
N SER A 32 -2.05 26.02 10.78
CA SER A 32 -0.81 26.80 10.85
C SER A 32 0.40 25.88 11.05
N PRO A 33 1.62 26.26 10.65
CA PRO A 33 2.83 25.47 10.85
C PRO A 33 3.08 25.03 12.29
N VAL A 34 2.47 25.72 13.27
CA VAL A 34 2.57 25.39 14.70
C VAL A 34 1.76 24.17 15.09
N GLU A 35 0.61 23.93 14.44
CA GLU A 35 -0.20 22.71 14.67
C GLU A 35 0.46 21.44 14.10
N PHE A 36 1.27 21.59 13.04
CA PHE A 36 2.05 20.47 12.48
C PHE A 36 3.20 20.01 13.38
N ALA A 37 3.79 20.89 14.18
CA ALA A 37 4.88 20.52 15.09
C ALA A 37 4.41 19.60 16.24
N ASP A 38 3.14 19.73 16.67
CA ASP A 38 2.54 18.84 17.68
C ASP A 38 1.95 17.54 17.09
N ALA A 39 1.53 17.55 15.83
CA ALA A 39 1.05 16.35 15.14
C ALA A 39 2.18 15.32 14.82
N GLY A 40 3.44 15.71 14.99
CA GLY A 40 4.61 14.92 14.62
C GLY A 40 5.09 13.90 15.65
N ARG A 41 4.45 13.80 16.82
CA ARG A 41 4.78 12.77 17.82
C ARG A 41 3.59 11.85 18.03
N ALA A 42 3.87 10.53 18.07
CA ALA A 42 2.88 9.57 18.53
C ALA A 42 2.30 10.03 19.88
N PRO A 43 0.98 10.10 20.05
CA PRO A 43 0.39 10.51 21.31
C PRO A 43 0.80 9.55 22.42
N HIS A 44 1.53 10.05 23.40
CA HIS A 44 2.00 9.29 24.57
C HIS A 44 0.90 8.86 25.53
N GLY A 45 -0.37 9.13 25.22
CA GLY A 45 -1.52 8.82 26.06
C GLY A 45 -2.48 7.86 25.40
N LEU A 46 -2.50 6.61 25.85
CA LEU A 46 -3.46 5.55 25.46
C LEU A 46 -4.94 5.91 25.71
N GLY A 47 -5.25 7.03 26.36
CA GLY A 47 -6.59 7.32 26.85
C GLY A 47 -7.62 7.66 25.77
N VAL A 48 -7.26 8.47 24.79
CA VAL A 48 -8.22 9.04 23.83
C VAL A 48 -8.60 8.06 22.71
N LEU A 49 -7.66 7.22 22.28
CA LEU A 49 -7.90 6.26 21.19
C LEU A 49 -8.48 4.93 21.69
N ARG A 50 -8.32 4.61 22.98
CA ARG A 50 -8.78 3.34 23.56
C ARG A 50 -10.30 3.19 23.47
N ASP A 51 -11.07 4.22 23.74
CA ASP A 51 -12.54 4.15 23.80
C ASP A 51 -13.19 4.17 22.41
N GLN A 52 -12.55 4.76 21.42
CA GLN A 52 -13.03 4.77 20.04
C GLN A 52 -12.78 3.44 19.31
N TYR A 53 -11.74 2.69 19.68
CA TYR A 53 -11.31 1.47 18.98
C TYR A 53 -11.67 0.15 19.67
N VAL A 54 -12.15 0.15 20.92
CA VAL A 54 -12.56 -1.06 21.62
C VAL A 54 -14.02 -1.40 21.30
N ARG A 55 -14.38 -1.53 20.04
CA ARG A 55 -15.57 -2.29 19.67
C ARG A 55 -15.24 -3.77 19.71
N LYS A 56 -16.11 -4.54 20.42
CA LYS A 56 -16.02 -6.01 20.54
C LYS A 56 -15.69 -6.61 19.18
N VAL A 57 -14.63 -7.42 19.18
CA VAL A 57 -14.25 -8.26 18.04
C VAL A 57 -15.46 -9.03 17.56
N ARG A 58 -15.99 -8.61 16.43
CA ARG A 58 -17.14 -9.23 15.80
C ARG A 58 -16.76 -10.56 15.14
N LYS A 59 -17.79 -11.37 14.90
CA LYS A 59 -17.78 -12.69 14.24
C LYS A 59 -16.78 -12.77 13.08
N THR A 60 -16.34 -13.97 12.75
CA THR A 60 -15.56 -14.24 11.53
C THR A 60 -16.23 -13.58 10.31
N PRO A 61 -15.49 -12.93 9.40
CA PRO A 61 -16.08 -12.36 8.19
C PRO A 61 -16.85 -13.41 7.41
N THR A 62 -17.97 -13.03 6.81
CA THR A 62 -18.74 -13.89 5.91
C THR A 62 -18.08 -13.96 4.54
N ILE A 63 -17.47 -12.86 4.09
CA ILE A 63 -16.67 -12.82 2.86
C ILE A 63 -15.37 -13.60 3.08
N ARG A 64 -15.00 -14.41 2.08
CA ARG A 64 -13.77 -15.19 2.08
C ARG A 64 -12.76 -14.60 1.11
N MET A 65 -11.49 -14.77 1.43
CA MET A 65 -10.41 -14.51 0.48
C MET A 65 -10.01 -15.83 -0.17
N MET A 66 -10.30 -15.95 -1.47
CA MET A 66 -10.04 -17.14 -2.26
C MET A 66 -8.60 -17.10 -2.80
N PRO A 67 -7.76 -18.09 -2.49
CA PRO A 67 -6.42 -18.15 -3.04
C PRO A 67 -6.48 -18.42 -4.55
N GLY A 68 -5.62 -17.76 -5.28
CA GLY A 68 -5.45 -17.93 -6.71
C GLY A 68 -3.99 -17.82 -7.13
N SER A 69 -3.71 -18.26 -8.33
CA SER A 69 -2.41 -18.07 -8.97
C SER A 69 -2.60 -17.90 -10.47
N MET A 70 -1.79 -17.07 -11.08
CA MET A 70 -1.78 -16.91 -12.54
C MET A 70 -0.39 -16.54 -13.03
N ARG A 71 -0.16 -16.73 -14.33
CA ARG A 71 1.07 -16.29 -14.98
C ARG A 71 0.90 -14.86 -15.48
N VAL A 72 1.69 -13.96 -14.93
CA VAL A 72 1.77 -12.56 -15.32
C VAL A 72 3.14 -12.35 -15.94
N GLU A 73 3.17 -11.98 -17.22
CA GLU A 73 4.41 -11.80 -17.97
C GLU A 73 5.37 -13.02 -17.85
N GLY A 74 4.82 -14.21 -17.89
CA GLY A 74 5.56 -15.46 -17.80
C GLY A 74 5.90 -15.94 -16.39
N ARG A 75 5.71 -15.12 -15.34
CA ARG A 75 5.98 -15.44 -13.93
C ARG A 75 4.72 -15.86 -13.21
N LEU A 76 4.82 -16.86 -12.36
CA LEU A 76 3.73 -17.26 -11.48
C LEU A 76 3.57 -16.23 -10.36
N LEU A 77 2.42 -15.59 -10.28
CA LEU A 77 2.02 -14.77 -9.14
C LEU A 77 0.94 -15.48 -8.33
N GLN A 78 1.14 -15.50 -7.02
CA GLN A 78 0.15 -15.93 -6.04
C GLN A 78 -0.65 -14.72 -5.59
N PHE A 79 -1.94 -14.89 -5.34
CA PHE A 79 -2.80 -13.84 -4.80
C PHE A 79 -3.95 -14.44 -4.00
N ALA A 80 -4.67 -13.60 -3.28
CA ALA A 80 -5.98 -13.95 -2.73
C ALA A 80 -6.97 -12.87 -3.15
N VAL A 81 -8.20 -13.25 -3.51
CA VAL A 81 -9.25 -12.33 -3.94
C VAL A 81 -10.54 -12.59 -3.18
N SER A 82 -11.30 -11.53 -2.87
CA SER A 82 -12.58 -11.64 -2.17
C SER A 82 -13.66 -12.30 -3.05
N ASP A 83 -14.47 -13.17 -2.44
CA ASP A 83 -15.52 -13.96 -3.13
C ASP A 83 -16.84 -13.20 -3.34
N ASN A 84 -16.93 -11.92 -2.99
CA ASN A 84 -18.11 -11.08 -3.18
C ASN A 84 -18.28 -10.62 -4.64
N VAL A 85 -18.49 -11.57 -5.53
CA VAL A 85 -18.61 -11.33 -7.00
C VAL A 85 -19.76 -10.40 -7.37
N ASN A 86 -20.78 -10.27 -6.51
CA ASN A 86 -21.92 -9.37 -6.67
C ASN A 86 -21.70 -7.99 -6.04
N ALA A 87 -20.47 -7.63 -5.70
CA ALA A 87 -20.16 -6.29 -5.24
C ALA A 87 -20.50 -5.26 -6.33
N HIS A 88 -20.97 -4.11 -5.91
CA HIS A 88 -21.28 -2.98 -6.80
C HIS A 88 -20.64 -1.71 -6.30
N GLY A 89 -20.57 -0.71 -7.16
CA GLY A 89 -20.03 0.58 -6.85
C GLY A 89 -20.95 1.43 -5.95
N PRO A 90 -20.51 2.63 -5.58
CA PRO A 90 -21.24 3.53 -4.69
C PRO A 90 -22.63 3.90 -5.19
N ASP A 91 -22.83 3.91 -6.49
CA ASP A 91 -24.10 4.33 -7.12
C ASP A 91 -25.10 3.18 -7.24
N GLY A 92 -24.82 2.01 -6.64
CA GLY A 92 -25.76 0.92 -6.47
C GLY A 92 -25.60 -0.24 -7.46
N PRO A 93 -26.58 -1.17 -7.46
CA PRO A 93 -26.54 -2.35 -8.31
C PRO A 93 -26.40 -2.03 -9.80
N GLY A 94 -25.60 -2.80 -10.50
CA GLY A 94 -25.30 -2.60 -11.94
C GLY A 94 -24.10 -1.68 -12.20
N THR A 95 -23.51 -1.06 -11.16
CA THR A 95 -22.29 -0.26 -11.30
C THR A 95 -21.05 -1.09 -10.97
N PRO A 96 -19.91 -0.87 -11.64
CA PRO A 96 -18.67 -1.60 -11.35
C PRO A 96 -18.24 -1.41 -9.91
N PRO A 97 -17.78 -2.45 -9.20
CA PRO A 97 -17.33 -2.31 -7.82
C PRO A 97 -16.04 -1.48 -7.73
N ILE A 98 -15.83 -0.80 -6.60
CA ILE A 98 -14.50 -0.30 -6.25
C ILE A 98 -13.62 -1.52 -5.94
N TRP A 99 -12.45 -1.57 -6.56
CA TRP A 99 -11.42 -2.53 -6.24
C TRP A 99 -10.41 -1.95 -5.27
N ALA A 100 -9.87 -2.80 -4.40
CA ALA A 100 -8.76 -2.48 -3.53
C ALA A 100 -7.65 -3.50 -3.68
N VAL A 101 -6.40 -3.02 -3.72
CA VAL A 101 -5.20 -3.87 -3.75
C VAL A 101 -4.48 -3.72 -2.42
N ASN A 102 -4.38 -4.80 -1.65
CA ASN A 102 -3.68 -4.81 -0.39
C ASN A 102 -2.25 -5.34 -0.59
N ILE A 103 -1.28 -4.43 -0.59
CA ILE A 103 0.13 -4.68 -0.92
C ILE A 103 0.91 -4.88 0.36
N HIS A 104 1.49 -6.06 0.50
CA HIS A 104 2.17 -6.50 1.71
C HIS A 104 3.55 -5.85 1.93
N GLY A 105 4.02 -5.88 3.18
CA GLY A 105 5.37 -5.48 3.56
C GLY A 105 6.44 -6.51 3.22
N TYR A 106 7.71 -6.14 3.42
CA TYR A 106 8.85 -7.04 3.26
C TYR A 106 8.71 -8.24 4.20
N PHE A 107 9.11 -9.43 3.77
CA PHE A 107 8.93 -10.70 4.48
C PHE A 107 7.46 -11.17 4.67
N ALA A 108 6.48 -10.46 4.13
CA ALA A 108 5.09 -10.87 4.14
C ALA A 108 4.69 -11.55 2.81
N GLY A 109 3.41 -11.81 2.66
CA GLY A 109 2.76 -12.27 1.44
C GLY A 109 1.29 -11.87 1.48
N GLY A 110 0.61 -11.90 0.34
CA GLY A 110 -0.80 -11.52 0.24
C GLY A 110 -1.70 -12.35 1.16
N GLY A 111 -1.32 -13.61 1.41
CA GLY A 111 -2.05 -14.49 2.31
C GLY A 111 -2.12 -14.01 3.76
N MET A 112 -1.15 -13.23 4.24
CA MET A 112 -1.14 -12.75 5.62
C MET A 112 -2.26 -11.76 5.93
N TYR A 113 -2.69 -10.98 4.95
CA TYR A 113 -3.67 -9.89 5.09
C TYR A 113 -5.13 -10.33 4.87
N TRP A 114 -5.39 -11.62 4.72
CA TRP A 114 -6.70 -12.13 4.34
C TRP A 114 -7.85 -11.68 5.23
N ARG A 115 -7.61 -11.55 6.54
CA ARG A 115 -8.65 -11.14 7.51
C ARG A 115 -9.04 -9.69 7.36
N GLU A 116 -8.06 -8.82 7.21
CA GLU A 116 -8.28 -7.41 6.96
C GLU A 116 -9.04 -7.22 5.66
N SER A 117 -8.58 -7.85 4.59
CA SER A 117 -9.19 -7.75 3.27
C SER A 117 -10.60 -8.29 3.23
N ALA A 118 -10.88 -9.40 3.92
CA ALA A 118 -12.23 -9.92 4.08
C ALA A 118 -13.15 -8.92 4.83
N ARG A 119 -12.62 -8.19 5.84
CA ARG A 119 -13.36 -7.15 6.55
C ARG A 119 -13.63 -5.92 5.69
N LEU A 120 -12.64 -5.47 4.93
CA LEU A 120 -12.83 -4.39 3.96
C LEU A 120 -13.92 -4.75 2.94
N ALA A 121 -13.85 -5.95 2.37
CA ALA A 121 -14.86 -6.44 1.43
C ALA A 121 -16.26 -6.52 2.05
N GLU A 122 -16.37 -6.99 3.30
CA GLU A 122 -17.65 -7.13 4.02
C GLU A 122 -18.25 -5.77 4.42
N GLN A 123 -17.44 -4.82 4.87
CA GLN A 123 -17.93 -3.58 5.44
C GLN A 123 -18.07 -2.45 4.43
N LEU A 124 -17.21 -2.42 3.42
CA LEU A 124 -17.21 -1.38 2.38
C LEU A 124 -17.83 -1.83 1.06
N GLY A 125 -18.11 -3.12 0.90
CA GLY A 125 -18.58 -3.68 -0.37
C GLY A 125 -17.51 -3.70 -1.47
N TRP A 126 -16.25 -3.42 -1.15
CA TRP A 126 -15.17 -3.42 -2.13
C TRP A 126 -14.81 -4.83 -2.57
N ARG A 127 -14.35 -4.98 -3.80
CA ARG A 127 -13.60 -6.17 -4.20
C ARG A 127 -12.15 -5.99 -3.81
N VAL A 128 -11.58 -6.97 -3.11
CA VAL A 128 -10.22 -6.85 -2.59
C VAL A 128 -9.34 -7.94 -3.16
N ILE A 129 -8.16 -7.58 -3.64
CA ILE A 129 -7.13 -8.50 -4.09
C ILE A 129 -5.82 -8.26 -3.32
N ASN A 130 -5.21 -9.34 -2.84
CA ASN A 130 -3.95 -9.35 -2.11
C ASN A 130 -2.91 -10.07 -2.96
N PRO A 131 -2.11 -9.40 -3.78
CA PRO A 131 -1.02 -10.04 -4.49
C PRO A 131 0.10 -10.43 -3.51
N SER A 132 0.75 -11.55 -3.75
CA SER A 132 2.10 -11.80 -3.24
C SER A 132 3.08 -11.27 -4.28
N LEU A 133 3.83 -10.25 -3.92
CA LEU A 133 4.82 -9.64 -4.81
C LEU A 133 5.88 -10.66 -5.24
N PRO A 134 6.55 -10.46 -6.38
CA PRO A 134 7.61 -11.36 -6.85
C PRO A 134 8.64 -11.68 -5.77
N GLY A 135 8.93 -12.97 -5.57
CA GLY A 135 9.83 -13.46 -4.53
C GLY A 135 9.19 -13.69 -3.16
N PHE A 136 7.92 -13.35 -2.97
CA PHE A 136 7.20 -13.51 -1.70
C PHE A 136 5.97 -14.42 -1.84
N GLY A 137 5.56 -15.03 -0.74
CA GLY A 137 4.30 -15.78 -0.62
C GLY A 137 4.13 -16.94 -1.60
N GLY A 138 5.20 -17.36 -2.29
CA GLY A 138 5.20 -18.41 -3.31
C GLY A 138 5.07 -17.90 -4.76
N SER A 139 5.15 -16.60 -4.98
CA SER A 139 5.31 -16.00 -6.31
C SER A 139 6.74 -16.19 -6.82
N ASP A 140 6.90 -16.35 -8.14
CA ASP A 140 8.23 -16.41 -8.77
C ASP A 140 9.01 -15.11 -8.49
N ALA A 141 10.31 -15.21 -8.32
CA ALA A 141 11.17 -14.06 -8.09
C ALA A 141 11.46 -13.29 -9.39
N LEU A 142 11.84 -12.04 -9.26
CA LEU A 142 12.44 -11.26 -10.34
C LEU A 142 13.90 -11.67 -10.56
N ASP A 143 14.40 -11.46 -11.77
CA ASP A 143 15.81 -11.56 -12.05
C ASP A 143 16.60 -10.51 -11.24
N ARG A 144 17.73 -10.90 -10.68
CA ARG A 144 18.50 -10.05 -9.75
C ARG A 144 18.88 -8.67 -10.32
N GLN A 145 19.03 -8.56 -11.63
CA GLN A 145 19.43 -7.33 -12.32
C GLN A 145 18.23 -6.42 -12.67
N GLY A 146 17.01 -6.90 -12.49
CA GLY A 146 15.79 -6.22 -12.91
C GLY A 146 14.86 -5.81 -11.76
N VAL A 147 15.37 -5.62 -10.54
CA VAL A 147 14.50 -5.25 -9.41
C VAL A 147 14.41 -3.73 -9.29
N SER A 148 13.19 -3.21 -9.49
CA SER A 148 12.84 -1.81 -9.24
C SER A 148 11.42 -1.69 -8.70
N MET A 149 11.05 -0.54 -8.13
CA MET A 149 9.68 -0.29 -7.68
C MET A 149 8.69 -0.25 -8.86
N GLU A 150 9.11 0.28 -9.99
CA GLU A 150 8.34 0.32 -11.24
C GLU A 150 7.98 -1.11 -11.71
N ILE A 151 8.94 -2.03 -11.67
CA ILE A 151 8.67 -3.42 -12.06
C ILE A 151 7.67 -4.07 -11.09
N LEU A 152 7.80 -3.85 -9.78
CA LEU A 152 6.84 -4.35 -8.81
C LEU A 152 5.44 -3.75 -9.04
N ALA A 153 5.35 -2.46 -9.33
CA ALA A 153 4.11 -1.78 -9.67
C ALA A 153 3.49 -2.31 -10.97
N ASN A 154 4.30 -2.52 -12.02
CA ASN A 154 3.87 -3.06 -13.30
C ASN A 154 3.35 -4.50 -13.18
N GLN A 155 3.94 -5.34 -12.30
CA GLN A 155 3.41 -6.68 -12.04
C GLN A 155 2.01 -6.65 -11.42
N ILE A 156 1.74 -5.67 -10.54
CA ILE A 156 0.39 -5.46 -9.99
C ILE A 156 -0.56 -5.03 -11.10
N LEU A 157 -0.19 -4.06 -11.95
CA LEU A 157 -1.03 -3.62 -13.06
C LEU A 157 -1.36 -4.77 -14.01
N ALA A 158 -0.37 -5.58 -14.36
CA ALA A 158 -0.57 -6.73 -15.24
C ALA A 158 -1.49 -7.78 -14.61
N LEU A 159 -1.39 -8.02 -13.29
CA LEU A 159 -2.34 -8.85 -12.54
C LEU A 159 -3.76 -8.28 -12.61
N LEU A 160 -3.92 -6.98 -12.33
CA LEU A 160 -5.23 -6.31 -12.33
C LEU A 160 -5.92 -6.39 -13.69
N ARG A 161 -5.18 -6.20 -14.77
CA ARG A 161 -5.69 -6.35 -16.15
C ARG A 161 -6.20 -7.77 -16.42
N GLN A 162 -5.51 -8.81 -15.93
CA GLN A 162 -5.92 -10.19 -16.14
C GLN A 162 -7.17 -10.58 -15.34
N VAL A 163 -7.43 -9.93 -14.20
CA VAL A 163 -8.65 -10.16 -13.41
C VAL A 163 -9.75 -9.16 -13.74
N ASP A 164 -9.56 -8.35 -14.78
CA ASP A 164 -10.49 -7.30 -15.23
C ASP A 164 -10.90 -6.36 -14.09
N ALA A 165 -9.92 -5.98 -13.27
CA ALA A 165 -10.12 -5.00 -12.22
C ALA A 165 -10.04 -3.60 -12.79
N GLY A 166 -11.05 -2.77 -12.49
CA GLY A 166 -11.04 -1.34 -12.80
C GLY A 166 -9.99 -0.57 -12.00
N PRO A 167 -10.10 0.76 -11.96
CA PRO A 167 -9.24 1.58 -11.09
C PRO A 167 -9.37 1.16 -9.63
N VAL A 168 -8.25 1.20 -8.89
CA VAL A 168 -8.13 0.59 -7.56
C VAL A 168 -7.75 1.59 -6.47
N VAL A 169 -8.18 1.30 -5.24
CA VAL A 169 -7.59 1.85 -4.03
C VAL A 169 -6.39 1.00 -3.65
N LEU A 170 -5.25 1.63 -3.43
CA LEU A 170 -4.00 0.97 -3.07
C LEU A 170 -3.79 1.03 -1.57
N LEU A 171 -3.76 -0.10 -0.90
CA LEU A 171 -3.42 -0.20 0.52
C LEU A 171 -1.99 -0.74 0.63
N GLY A 172 -1.03 0.12 0.88
CA GLY A 172 0.37 -0.26 0.93
C GLY A 172 0.91 -0.30 2.35
N HIS A 173 1.39 -1.45 2.82
CA HIS A 173 2.02 -1.59 4.12
C HIS A 173 3.54 -1.68 3.99
N SER A 174 4.29 -0.87 4.73
CA SER A 174 5.74 -0.91 4.77
C SER A 174 6.36 -0.80 3.35
N MET A 175 7.08 -1.82 2.86
CA MET A 175 7.51 -1.95 1.46
C MET A 175 6.36 -1.73 0.48
N GLY A 176 5.18 -2.30 0.78
CA GLY A 176 3.99 -2.13 -0.04
C GLY A 176 3.54 -0.68 -0.15
N GLY A 177 3.86 0.17 0.83
CA GLY A 177 3.64 1.62 0.75
C GLY A 177 4.45 2.26 -0.37
N ALA A 178 5.72 1.87 -0.51
CA ALA A 178 6.57 2.34 -1.60
C ALA A 178 6.08 1.84 -2.97
N VAL A 179 5.62 0.58 -3.05
CA VAL A 179 5.04 0.03 -4.29
C VAL A 179 3.73 0.73 -4.63
N ALA A 180 2.89 1.05 -3.63
CA ALA A 180 1.64 1.79 -3.84
C ALA A 180 1.88 3.22 -4.37
N VAL A 181 2.86 3.93 -3.81
CA VAL A 181 3.29 5.25 -4.30
C VAL A 181 3.75 5.16 -5.75
N GLN A 182 4.62 4.19 -6.07
CA GLN A 182 5.11 3.99 -7.43
C GLN A 182 3.97 3.67 -8.39
N PHE A 183 3.09 2.74 -8.01
CA PHE A 183 1.94 2.37 -8.84
C PHE A 183 1.04 3.59 -9.14
N ALA A 184 0.70 4.35 -8.11
CA ALA A 184 -0.16 5.52 -8.28
C ALA A 184 0.49 6.61 -9.15
N HIS A 185 1.82 6.77 -9.05
CA HIS A 185 2.60 7.69 -9.87
C HIS A 185 2.62 7.27 -11.35
N ASP A 186 2.94 6.00 -11.62
CA ASP A 186 3.11 5.50 -13.00
C ASP A 186 1.76 5.22 -13.68
N HIS A 187 0.73 4.88 -12.89
CA HIS A 187 -0.58 4.47 -13.38
C HIS A 187 -1.73 5.29 -12.77
N PRO A 188 -1.73 6.63 -12.88
CA PRO A 188 -2.72 7.49 -12.22
C PRO A 188 -4.17 7.23 -12.68
N ARG A 189 -4.34 6.73 -13.91
CA ARG A 189 -5.66 6.34 -14.46
C ARG A 189 -6.18 5.02 -13.89
N HIS A 190 -5.33 4.22 -13.26
CA HIS A 190 -5.71 2.96 -12.59
C HIS A 190 -5.75 3.12 -11.06
N SER A 191 -5.62 4.35 -10.55
CA SER A 191 -5.51 4.63 -9.12
C SER A 191 -6.63 5.53 -8.64
N LEU A 192 -7.41 5.08 -7.67
CA LEU A 192 -8.46 5.87 -7.02
C LEU A 192 -7.92 6.62 -5.79
N GLY A 193 -6.93 6.09 -5.11
CA GLY A 193 -6.30 6.68 -3.94
C GLY A 193 -5.27 5.73 -3.33
N VAL A 194 -4.49 6.26 -2.39
CA VAL A 194 -3.43 5.53 -1.68
C VAL A 194 -3.68 5.59 -0.18
N ILE A 195 -3.81 4.44 0.47
CA ILE A 195 -3.74 4.28 1.91
C ILE A 195 -2.32 3.82 2.23
N TYR A 196 -1.54 4.74 2.77
CA TYR A 196 -0.12 4.56 3.08
C TYR A 196 0.02 4.20 4.55
N ARG A 197 0.53 3.00 4.84
CA ARG A 197 0.57 2.43 6.19
C ARG A 197 1.98 2.07 6.59
N ASP A 198 2.53 2.78 7.57
CA ASP A 198 3.86 2.51 8.11
C ASP A 198 4.92 2.33 7.00
N GLY A 199 4.83 3.14 5.95
CA GLY A 199 5.53 2.91 4.69
C GLY A 199 6.98 3.40 4.67
N VAL A 200 7.70 3.07 3.60
CA VAL A 200 9.15 3.30 3.48
C VAL A 200 9.54 4.16 2.26
N SER A 201 8.65 5.02 1.78
CA SER A 201 8.87 5.83 0.57
C SER A 201 9.85 6.99 0.75
N THR A 202 10.13 7.41 1.99
CA THR A 202 10.99 8.56 2.27
C THR A 202 12.26 8.14 3.03
N PRO A 203 13.38 8.88 2.90
CA PRO A 203 14.63 8.48 3.56
C PRO A 203 14.58 8.39 5.08
N ALA A 204 13.65 9.08 5.74
CA ALA A 204 13.57 9.11 7.20
C ALA A 204 13.22 7.76 7.84
N TRP A 205 12.66 6.81 7.09
CA TRP A 205 12.38 5.48 7.61
C TRP A 205 13.66 4.69 7.94
N LYS A 206 14.78 5.01 7.27
CA LYS A 206 16.02 4.24 7.41
C LYS A 206 16.43 4.18 8.88
N ILE A 207 16.46 2.95 9.40
CA ILE A 207 16.86 2.66 10.77
C ILE A 207 18.29 3.19 10.94
N ARG A 208 18.55 3.96 12.00
CA ARG A 208 19.92 4.26 12.42
C ARG A 208 20.58 2.91 12.68
N HIS A 209 21.75 2.70 12.11
CA HIS A 209 22.52 1.47 12.26
C HIS A 209 22.38 0.91 13.66
N GLY A 210 21.75 -0.25 13.78
CA GLY A 210 21.69 -1.00 15.02
C GLY A 210 23.08 -1.49 15.42
N VAL A 211 23.22 -2.01 16.63
CA VAL A 211 24.51 -2.55 17.12
C VAL A 211 25.06 -3.60 16.14
N VAL A 212 24.19 -4.42 15.57
CA VAL A 212 24.57 -5.48 14.62
C VAL A 212 25.13 -4.90 13.33
N SER A 213 24.49 -3.88 12.74
CA SER A 213 24.98 -3.25 11.51
C SER A 213 26.27 -2.46 11.77
N THR A 214 26.42 -1.84 12.95
CA THR A 214 27.65 -1.15 13.32
C THR A 214 28.82 -2.12 13.41
N VAL A 215 28.59 -3.32 13.94
CA VAL A 215 29.64 -4.36 14.06
C VAL A 215 29.92 -5.05 12.72
N LEU A 216 28.90 -5.31 11.90
CA LEU A 216 29.05 -6.03 10.62
C LEU A 216 29.39 -5.13 9.44
N SER A 217 29.10 -3.84 9.51
CA SER A 217 29.31 -2.89 8.40
C SER A 217 30.74 -2.88 7.84
N PRO A 218 31.82 -2.99 8.63
CA PRO A 218 33.17 -3.08 8.09
C PRO A 218 33.44 -4.36 7.27
N PHE A 219 32.72 -5.44 7.56
CA PHE A 219 32.94 -6.75 6.95
C PHE A 219 31.91 -7.08 5.86
N ALA A 220 30.70 -6.57 5.98
CA ALA A 220 29.58 -6.86 5.06
C ALA A 220 28.62 -5.66 4.96
N PRO A 221 29.02 -4.55 4.35
CA PRO A 221 28.26 -3.30 4.34
C PRO A 221 26.88 -3.43 3.69
N ASN A 222 26.71 -4.35 2.75
CA ASN A 222 25.43 -4.57 2.04
C ASN A 222 24.49 -5.54 2.79
N VAL A 223 25.00 -6.30 3.75
CA VAL A 223 24.25 -7.31 4.50
C VAL A 223 23.79 -6.76 5.86
N ALA A 224 24.62 -5.95 6.48
CA ALA A 224 24.37 -5.42 7.82
C ALA A 224 23.02 -4.71 7.97
N PRO A 225 22.59 -3.81 7.07
CA PRO A 225 21.29 -3.16 7.15
C PRO A 225 20.11 -4.16 7.01
N MET A 226 20.33 -5.23 6.24
CA MET A 226 19.32 -6.28 6.07
C MET A 226 19.14 -7.11 7.33
N VAL A 227 20.21 -7.39 8.07
CA VAL A 227 20.13 -8.10 9.35
C VAL A 227 19.36 -7.26 10.37
N ASP A 228 19.59 -5.94 10.41
CA ASP A 228 18.84 -5.05 11.29
C ASP A 228 17.36 -5.01 10.92
N LEU A 229 17.03 -4.93 9.64
CA LEU A 229 15.64 -4.97 9.17
C LEU A 229 14.95 -6.30 9.55
N VAL A 230 15.60 -7.43 9.32
CA VAL A 230 15.07 -8.75 9.70
C VAL A 230 14.89 -8.84 11.23
N THR A 231 15.86 -8.34 12.01
CA THR A 231 15.80 -8.34 13.47
C THR A 231 14.67 -7.44 13.97
N ALA A 232 14.46 -6.28 13.35
CA ALA A 232 13.35 -5.38 13.68
C ALA A 232 11.99 -6.03 13.37
N VAL A 233 11.85 -6.67 12.20
CA VAL A 233 10.62 -7.43 11.84
C VAL A 233 10.35 -8.55 12.84
N ILE A 234 11.39 -9.28 13.27
CA ILE A 234 11.25 -10.32 14.31
C ILE A 234 10.86 -9.68 15.66
N GLY A 235 11.41 -8.49 15.97
CA GLY A 235 11.11 -7.73 17.18
C GLY A 235 9.66 -7.23 17.26
N ASP A 236 8.99 -7.04 16.12
CA ASP A 236 7.58 -6.63 16.02
C ASP A 236 6.60 -7.84 16.18
N LEU A 237 7.10 -9.08 16.06
CA LEU A 237 6.28 -10.29 16.21
C LEU A 237 5.53 -10.37 17.56
N PRO A 238 6.09 -9.98 18.73
CA PRO A 238 5.34 -9.99 19.97
C PRO A 238 4.07 -9.15 19.92
N ASP A 239 4.08 -8.00 19.24
CA ASP A 239 2.90 -7.13 19.11
C ASP A 239 1.80 -7.79 18.27
N LEU A 240 2.17 -8.65 17.31
CA LEU A 240 1.23 -9.47 16.53
C LEU A 240 0.53 -10.53 17.40
N PHE A 241 1.16 -10.94 18.51
CA PHE A 241 0.66 -12.02 19.36
C PHE A 241 -0.17 -11.54 20.55
N ILE A 242 -0.08 -10.27 20.93
CA ILE A 242 -0.84 -9.72 22.05
C ILE A 242 -2.33 -9.70 21.69
N GLY A 243 -3.06 -10.70 22.21
CA GLY A 243 -4.51 -10.82 22.13
C GLY A 243 -5.09 -11.85 21.14
N ARG A 244 -4.32 -12.37 20.17
CA ARG A 244 -4.82 -13.35 19.17
C ARG A 244 -3.76 -14.31 18.66
N MET A 245 -2.84 -14.71 19.47
CA MET A 245 -1.65 -15.50 19.13
C MET A 245 -1.91 -16.64 18.12
N PHE A 246 -2.80 -17.59 18.45
CA PHE A 246 -3.03 -18.76 17.59
C PHE A 246 -3.58 -18.42 16.19
N SER A 247 -4.47 -17.47 16.10
CA SER A 247 -5.12 -17.13 14.85
C SER A 247 -4.23 -16.30 13.93
N THR A 248 -3.38 -15.47 14.50
CA THR A 248 -2.41 -14.65 13.74
C THR A 248 -1.26 -15.55 13.25
N VAL A 249 -0.70 -16.41 14.12
CA VAL A 249 0.32 -17.40 13.74
C VAL A 249 -0.14 -18.25 12.56
N ARG A 250 -1.36 -18.77 12.62
CA ARG A 250 -1.91 -19.62 11.55
C ARG A 250 -2.01 -18.89 10.20
N SER A 251 -2.24 -17.58 10.22
CA SER A 251 -2.30 -16.76 9.01
C SER A 251 -0.93 -16.43 8.45
N VAL A 252 0.05 -16.17 9.32
CA VAL A 252 1.39 -15.68 8.97
C VAL A 252 2.35 -16.81 8.60
N LEU A 253 2.26 -17.94 9.30
CA LEU A 253 3.22 -19.05 9.20
C LEU A 253 3.41 -19.63 7.77
N PRO A 254 2.37 -19.81 6.93
CA PRO A 254 2.55 -20.34 5.58
C PRO A 254 3.45 -19.46 4.71
N ASP A 255 3.21 -18.14 4.70
CA ASP A 255 3.98 -17.20 3.90
C ASP A 255 5.40 -17.02 4.46
N MET A 256 5.56 -16.95 5.79
CA MET A 256 6.88 -16.91 6.41
C MET A 256 7.75 -18.12 6.04
N ARG A 257 7.19 -19.34 6.06
CA ARG A 257 7.93 -20.55 5.67
C ARG A 257 8.38 -20.49 4.21
N ARG A 258 7.54 -19.96 3.31
CA ARG A 258 7.89 -19.77 1.90
C ARG A 258 8.99 -18.72 1.74
N ASN A 259 8.85 -17.59 2.41
CA ASN A 259 9.78 -16.48 2.33
C ASN A 259 11.17 -16.83 2.90
N VAL A 260 11.25 -17.59 3.99
CA VAL A 260 12.55 -18.07 4.52
C VAL A 260 13.27 -18.92 3.50
N ARG A 261 12.57 -19.78 2.75
CA ARG A 261 13.17 -20.59 1.67
C ARG A 261 13.65 -19.76 0.48
N MET A 262 13.04 -18.59 0.27
CA MET A 262 13.30 -17.68 -0.85
C MET A 262 14.16 -16.47 -0.46
N ILE A 263 14.72 -16.42 0.74
CA ILE A 263 15.41 -15.24 1.28
C ILE A 263 16.50 -14.70 0.35
N GLY A 264 17.27 -15.57 -0.29
CA GLY A 264 18.29 -15.17 -1.26
C GLY A 264 17.74 -14.47 -2.51
N GLN A 265 16.45 -14.65 -2.81
CA GLN A 265 15.78 -14.04 -3.96
C GLN A 265 15.14 -12.70 -3.59
N THR A 266 14.88 -12.46 -2.30
CA THR A 266 14.30 -11.20 -1.81
C THR A 266 15.36 -10.17 -1.40
N LEU A 267 16.62 -10.56 -1.24
CA LEU A 267 17.72 -9.65 -0.89
C LEU A 267 17.85 -8.44 -1.84
N PRO A 268 17.74 -8.57 -3.18
CA PRO A 268 17.79 -7.41 -4.07
C PRO A 268 16.68 -6.39 -3.78
N ILE A 269 15.48 -6.85 -3.42
CA ILE A 269 14.36 -5.97 -3.03
C ILE A 269 14.70 -5.25 -1.72
N GLY A 270 15.26 -5.97 -0.73
CA GLY A 270 15.72 -5.35 0.51
C GLY A 270 16.79 -4.28 0.29
N SER A 271 17.75 -4.53 -0.60
CA SER A 271 18.76 -3.53 -0.99
C SER A 271 18.15 -2.31 -1.67
N LEU A 272 17.14 -2.52 -2.53
CA LEU A 272 16.38 -1.45 -3.15
C LEU A 272 15.69 -0.57 -2.10
N LEU A 273 15.06 -1.16 -1.09
CA LEU A 273 14.42 -0.42 0.00
C LEU A 273 15.40 0.49 0.75
N MET A 274 16.65 0.04 0.95
CA MET A 274 17.66 0.84 1.64
C MET A 274 18.10 2.08 0.84
N SER A 275 17.89 2.10 -0.48
CA SER A 275 18.23 3.25 -1.35
C SER A 275 17.03 4.11 -1.73
N ILE A 276 15.81 3.71 -1.38
CA ILE A 276 14.59 4.36 -1.83
C ILE A 276 14.46 5.81 -1.35
N ASP A 277 14.01 6.68 -2.25
CA ASP A 277 13.58 8.05 -1.99
C ASP A 277 12.53 8.42 -3.06
N GLN A 278 11.27 8.37 -2.70
CA GLN A 278 10.14 8.65 -3.58
C GLN A 278 9.46 9.99 -3.26
N ARG A 279 10.19 10.94 -2.68
CA ARG A 279 9.62 12.28 -2.38
C ARG A 279 9.15 13.02 -3.64
N SER A 280 9.78 12.79 -4.77
CA SER A 280 9.35 13.34 -6.08
C SER A 280 8.02 12.75 -6.53
N GLU A 281 7.88 11.43 -6.46
CA GLU A 281 6.66 10.71 -6.83
C GLU A 281 5.49 11.11 -5.92
N VAL A 282 5.73 11.20 -4.60
CA VAL A 282 4.71 11.66 -3.65
C VAL A 282 4.25 13.09 -3.96
N ARG A 283 5.18 14.02 -4.27
CA ARG A 283 4.80 15.38 -4.70
C ARG A 283 4.01 15.38 -6.01
N ALA A 284 4.34 14.49 -6.95
CA ALA A 284 3.58 14.34 -8.18
C ALA A 284 2.16 13.84 -7.92
N LEU A 285 1.96 12.91 -6.95
CA LEU A 285 0.63 12.48 -6.52
C LEU A 285 -0.19 13.65 -5.94
N VAL A 286 0.44 14.49 -5.11
CA VAL A 286 -0.20 15.70 -4.55
C VAL A 286 -0.62 16.66 -5.67
N ALA A 287 0.28 16.92 -6.64
CA ALA A 287 -0.02 17.77 -7.78
C ALA A 287 -1.17 17.23 -8.65
N GLN A 288 -1.34 15.92 -8.71
CA GLN A 288 -2.44 15.23 -9.39
C GLN A 288 -3.72 15.10 -8.53
N GLN A 289 -3.74 15.69 -7.34
CA GLN A 289 -4.85 15.59 -6.39
C GLN A 289 -5.23 14.12 -6.09
N MET A 290 -4.24 13.23 -6.03
CA MET A 290 -4.46 11.84 -5.64
C MET A 290 -4.88 11.79 -4.17
N PRO A 291 -6.03 11.16 -3.82
CA PRO A 291 -6.38 10.95 -2.43
C PRO A 291 -5.31 10.13 -1.72
N ILE A 292 -4.78 10.64 -0.61
CA ILE A 292 -3.79 9.96 0.22
C ILE A 292 -4.28 9.94 1.66
N LEU A 293 -4.34 8.76 2.26
CA LEU A 293 -4.57 8.56 3.69
C LEU A 293 -3.27 7.99 4.28
N ASN A 294 -2.67 8.71 5.22
CA ASN A 294 -1.40 8.37 5.86
C ASN A 294 -1.66 7.81 7.25
N GLU A 295 -1.40 6.52 7.48
CA GLU A 295 -1.68 5.81 8.72
C GLU A 295 -0.39 5.25 9.33
N TRP A 296 -0.28 5.35 10.67
CA TRP A 296 0.95 5.02 11.36
C TRP A 296 0.71 4.40 12.73
N GLY A 297 1.37 3.27 13.01
CA GLY A 297 1.32 2.62 14.31
C GLY A 297 2.01 3.43 15.40
N CYS A 298 1.30 3.77 16.50
CA CYS A 298 1.86 4.55 17.61
C CYS A 298 3.09 3.92 18.27
N PHE A 299 3.28 2.61 18.10
CA PHE A 299 4.39 1.84 18.69
C PHE A 299 5.25 1.18 17.62
N ASP A 300 5.25 1.72 16.40
CA ASP A 300 6.09 1.22 15.33
C ASP A 300 7.58 1.36 15.68
N ARG A 301 8.28 0.23 15.71
CA ARG A 301 9.72 0.16 16.01
C ARG A 301 10.57 -0.01 14.76
N ILE A 302 9.92 -0.31 13.62
CA ILE A 302 10.59 -0.55 12.34
C ILE A 302 10.72 0.76 11.58
N THR A 303 9.60 1.48 11.41
CA THR A 303 9.57 2.79 10.77
C THR A 303 9.34 3.86 11.85
N PRO A 304 10.33 4.70 12.13
CA PRO A 304 10.24 5.66 13.23
C PRO A 304 9.28 6.81 12.92
N ASP A 305 8.75 7.46 13.97
CA ASP A 305 7.83 8.60 13.90
C ASP A 305 8.26 9.69 12.91
N ARG A 306 9.58 9.95 12.82
CA ARG A 306 10.11 10.91 11.84
C ARG A 306 9.79 10.57 10.39
N ALA A 307 9.59 9.29 10.06
CA ALA A 307 9.19 8.88 8.72
C ALA A 307 7.72 9.21 8.45
N ALA A 308 6.85 9.09 9.46
CA ALA A 308 5.47 9.56 9.40
C ALA A 308 5.40 11.07 9.17
N VAL A 309 6.24 11.83 9.88
CA VAL A 309 6.32 13.30 9.77
C VAL A 309 6.83 13.70 8.39
N GLU A 310 7.93 13.11 7.92
CA GLU A 310 8.49 13.42 6.59
C GLU A 310 7.48 13.07 5.49
N PHE A 311 6.80 11.93 5.60
CA PHE A 311 5.78 11.56 4.62
C PHE A 311 4.58 12.52 4.67
N ALA A 312 4.11 12.90 5.84
CA ALA A 312 3.02 13.87 6.01
C ALA A 312 3.38 15.23 5.39
N ASP A 313 4.61 15.68 5.59
CA ASP A 313 5.09 16.96 5.03
C ASP A 313 5.13 16.93 3.50
N VAL A 314 5.64 15.85 2.91
CA VAL A 314 5.75 15.70 1.45
C VAL A 314 4.39 15.45 0.80
N SER A 315 3.53 14.63 1.42
CA SER A 315 2.23 14.21 0.87
C SER A 315 1.09 15.18 1.17
N ARG A 316 1.29 16.14 2.09
CA ARG A 316 0.22 17.00 2.62
C ARG A 316 -0.90 16.22 3.31
N ALA A 317 -0.69 14.96 3.64
CA ALA A 317 -1.63 14.10 4.34
C ALA A 317 -1.16 13.87 5.79
N PRO A 318 -1.82 14.47 6.80
CA PRO A 318 -1.45 14.31 8.20
C PRO A 318 -1.46 12.84 8.62
N ALA A 319 -0.50 12.44 9.46
CA ALA A 319 -0.45 11.07 9.96
C ALA A 319 -1.65 10.79 10.88
N GLN A 320 -2.37 9.71 10.58
CA GLN A 320 -3.40 9.15 11.44
C GLN A 320 -2.75 8.10 12.33
N TRP A 321 -2.55 8.42 13.59
CA TRP A 321 -1.92 7.52 14.54
C TRP A 321 -2.86 6.41 14.98
N VAL A 322 -2.45 5.17 14.76
CA VAL A 322 -3.25 3.96 15.05
C VAL A 322 -2.64 3.21 16.23
N PRO A 323 -3.42 2.75 17.21
CA PRO A 323 -2.91 1.94 18.29
C PRO A 323 -2.35 0.60 17.79
N GLY A 324 -1.06 0.38 17.96
CA GLY A 324 -0.35 -0.85 17.55
C GLY A 324 1.06 -0.57 17.08
N GLY A 325 1.83 -1.63 16.82
CA GLY A 325 3.16 -1.59 16.21
C GLY A 325 3.10 -1.53 14.69
N HIS A 326 4.21 -1.85 14.05
CA HIS A 326 4.37 -1.81 12.59
C HIS A 326 3.31 -2.61 11.81
N SER A 327 2.88 -3.74 12.34
CA SER A 327 1.91 -4.62 11.69
C SER A 327 0.54 -4.60 12.35
N TRP A 328 0.08 -3.44 12.85
CA TRP A 328 -1.17 -3.27 13.58
C TRP A 328 -2.40 -3.82 12.86
N MET A 329 -2.44 -3.77 11.53
CA MET A 329 -3.55 -4.26 10.71
C MET A 329 -3.71 -5.79 10.79
N LEU A 330 -2.62 -6.53 11.01
CA LEU A 330 -2.68 -7.99 11.21
C LEU A 330 -3.24 -8.35 12.60
N ALA A 331 -2.92 -7.54 13.61
CA ALA A 331 -3.45 -7.69 14.97
C ALA A 331 -4.91 -7.23 15.09
N ARG A 332 -5.32 -6.24 14.28
CA ARG A 332 -6.66 -5.62 14.28
C ARG A 332 -7.26 -5.59 12.88
N PRO A 333 -7.72 -6.72 12.34
CA PRO A 333 -8.16 -6.82 10.95
C PRO A 333 -9.33 -5.91 10.55
N GLN A 334 -10.11 -5.42 11.51
CA GLN A 334 -11.18 -4.43 11.26
C GLN A 334 -10.73 -2.98 11.38
N GLY A 335 -9.50 -2.73 11.86
CA GLY A 335 -9.00 -1.38 12.12
C GLY A 335 -9.06 -0.49 10.89
N GLN A 336 -8.67 -1.01 9.75
CA GLN A 336 -8.70 -0.26 8.50
C GLN A 336 -10.12 0.17 8.09
N SER A 337 -11.06 -0.75 8.13
CA SER A 337 -12.45 -0.41 7.80
C SER A 337 -13.08 0.54 8.82
N ASP A 338 -12.71 0.41 10.11
CA ASP A 338 -13.17 1.34 11.15
C ASP A 338 -12.61 2.76 10.92
N ILE A 339 -11.35 2.90 10.49
CA ILE A 339 -10.75 4.20 10.11
C ILE A 339 -11.55 4.82 8.97
N LEU A 340 -11.77 4.09 7.90
CA LEU A 340 -12.46 4.60 6.71
C LEU A 340 -13.93 4.98 6.98
N THR A 341 -14.60 4.28 7.90
CA THR A 341 -16.03 4.50 8.17
C THR A 341 -16.30 5.48 9.32
N HIS A 342 -15.37 5.65 10.25
CA HIS A 342 -15.65 6.37 11.49
C HIS A 342 -14.78 7.61 11.71
N LEU A 343 -13.52 7.61 11.25
CA LEU A 343 -12.65 8.78 11.41
C LEU A 343 -12.93 9.83 10.33
N ALA A 344 -12.75 11.10 10.67
CA ALA A 344 -12.98 12.23 9.76
C ALA A 344 -12.08 12.11 8.51
N ALA A 345 -10.78 11.88 8.69
CA ALA A 345 -9.82 11.71 7.60
C ALA A 345 -10.16 10.51 6.70
N GLY A 346 -10.63 9.40 7.29
CA GLY A 346 -11.06 8.21 6.53
C GLY A 346 -12.32 8.49 5.69
N LYS A 347 -13.30 9.20 6.25
CA LYS A 347 -14.52 9.59 5.53
C LYS A 347 -14.23 10.57 4.39
N GLU A 348 -13.35 11.53 4.61
CA GLU A 348 -12.89 12.45 3.57
C GLU A 348 -12.17 11.71 2.46
N PHE A 349 -11.25 10.80 2.80
CA PHE A 349 -10.60 9.93 1.83
C PHE A 349 -11.61 9.12 1.00
N MET A 350 -12.60 8.51 1.66
CA MET A 350 -13.66 7.74 0.99
C MET A 350 -14.46 8.59 0.01
N ALA A 351 -14.88 9.80 0.41
CA ALA A 351 -15.60 10.72 -0.46
C ALA A 351 -14.77 11.10 -1.71
N ASN A 352 -13.47 11.34 -1.54
CA ASN A 352 -12.57 11.65 -2.64
C ASN A 352 -12.36 10.44 -3.58
N VAL A 353 -12.23 9.23 -3.03
CA VAL A 353 -12.16 7.97 -3.80
C VAL A 353 -13.43 7.76 -4.62
N GLU A 354 -14.61 7.92 -4.03
CA GLU A 354 -15.89 7.77 -4.74
C GLU A 354 -16.06 8.81 -5.85
N ASN A 355 -15.69 10.07 -5.60
CA ASN A 355 -15.73 11.11 -6.61
C ASN A 355 -14.81 10.77 -7.80
N ARG A 356 -13.62 10.28 -7.49
CA ARG A 356 -12.66 9.86 -8.53
C ARG A 356 -13.16 8.63 -9.28
N TRP A 357 -13.76 7.66 -8.61
CA TRP A 357 -14.39 6.49 -9.21
C TRP A 357 -15.49 6.90 -10.20
N ARG A 358 -16.39 7.83 -9.83
CA ARG A 358 -17.44 8.35 -10.73
C ARG A 358 -16.87 9.03 -11.96
N GLN A 359 -15.74 9.74 -11.84
CA GLN A 359 -15.06 10.35 -12.99
C GLN A 359 -14.55 9.31 -14.00
N PHE A 360 -14.05 8.16 -13.53
CA PHE A 360 -13.60 7.10 -14.41
C PHE A 360 -14.78 6.39 -15.07
N THR A 361 -15.77 5.98 -14.31
CA THR A 361 -16.92 5.23 -14.83
C THR A 361 -17.78 6.04 -15.80
N SER A 362 -17.95 7.34 -15.59
CA SER A 362 -18.67 8.21 -16.52
C SER A 362 -17.94 8.40 -17.85
N ARG A 363 -16.61 8.42 -17.87
CA ARG A 363 -15.81 8.52 -19.11
C ARG A 363 -15.85 7.25 -19.94
N ASP A 364 -15.80 6.08 -19.31
CA ASP A 364 -15.89 4.79 -19.99
C ASP A 364 -17.27 4.63 -20.68
N HIS A 365 -18.36 5.09 -20.04
CA HIS A 365 -19.69 5.11 -20.66
C HIS A 365 -19.76 6.02 -21.90
N VAL A 366 -19.07 7.15 -21.90
CA VAL A 366 -19.03 8.07 -23.04
C VAL A 366 -18.21 7.47 -24.19
N MET A 367 -17.11 6.78 -23.90
CA MET A 367 -16.28 6.14 -24.94
C MET A 367 -16.96 4.94 -25.59
N HIS A 368 -17.75 4.16 -24.85
CA HIS A 368 -18.54 3.05 -25.40
C HIS A 368 -19.82 3.48 -26.12
N ALA A 369 -20.31 4.69 -25.87
CA ALA A 369 -21.48 5.25 -26.57
C ALA A 369 -21.14 5.91 -27.91
N VAL A 370 -19.86 6.11 -28.20
CA VAL A 370 -19.35 6.78 -29.44
C VAL A 370 -18.75 5.78 -30.44
N ASN A 371 -18.60 4.51 -30.06
CA ASN A 371 -18.24 3.41 -30.96
C ASN A 371 -19.45 2.51 -31.22
#